data_3402a34ba6d1d4df25252f54ac66295c
#
_entry.id   3402a34ba6d1d4df25252f54ac66295c
#
_cell.length_a   1.000
_cell.length_b   1.000
_cell.length_c   1.000
_cell.angle_alpha   90.00
_cell.angle_beta   90.00
_cell.angle_gamma   90.00
#
_symmetry.space_group_name_H-M   'P 1'
#
loop_
_entity.id
_entity.type
_entity.pdbx_description
1 polymer ?
#
loop_
_entity_poly.entity_id
_entity_poly.type
_entity_poly.pdbx_seq_one_letter_code
_entity_poly.pdbx_strand_id
1 'polypeptide(L)'
;MALHKKIRSWLVDYGYMFRGTAAMLIYREPPAHYLGYRVAGKVPVILIPGILGKWGFMKKIGDKISLQGHPVYIVPELGYNIYSIPTSAKRLRSYIVHIVPRSGHIPPKVEKGAEHVRRLIEREGLQGAVLVAHSKGGLIGKYVLAHQNTDGRVLGMVAIATPFSGSAMAKLIPHDSFRELHTDSQIVHDLERHEAVNKRIISIIPEYDNHVWAAKGSFLEGAKNVEVPVHGHHKVLFSGHVQEAVLRGVEELSTRRS
;
A
#
# COMPACT_ATOMS: atom_id res chain seq x y z
N MET A 1 5.30 26.61 -6.54
CA MET A 1 4.10 26.61 -7.43
C MET A 1 3.22 27.81 -7.13
N ALA A 2 2.72 28.55 -8.15
CA ALA A 2 1.86 29.73 -7.96
C ALA A 2 0.50 29.35 -7.33
N LEU A 3 -0.12 30.28 -6.57
CA LEU A 3 -1.35 30.03 -5.80
C LEU A 3 -2.50 29.45 -6.64
N HIS A 4 -2.75 30.02 -7.83
CA HIS A 4 -3.82 29.55 -8.73
C HIS A 4 -3.60 28.11 -9.19
N LYS A 5 -2.34 27.68 -9.40
CA LYS A 5 -1.99 26.29 -9.75
C LYS A 5 -2.24 25.34 -8.56
N LYS A 6 -1.97 25.79 -7.32
CA LYS A 6 -2.30 25.03 -6.11
C LYS A 6 -3.81 24.81 -5.99
N ILE A 7 -4.61 25.88 -6.10
CA ILE A 7 -6.07 25.80 -6.03
C ILE A 7 -6.62 24.85 -7.09
N ARG A 8 -6.16 24.98 -8.34
CA ARG A 8 -6.56 24.06 -9.41
C ARG A 8 -6.21 22.60 -9.08
N SER A 9 -5.00 22.35 -8.56
CA SER A 9 -4.59 21.01 -8.17
C SER A 9 -5.48 20.43 -7.08
N TRP A 10 -5.88 21.23 -6.10
CA TRP A 10 -6.83 20.82 -5.05
C TRP A 10 -8.19 20.43 -5.63
N LEU A 11 -8.79 21.28 -6.45
CA LEU A 11 -10.10 21.01 -7.06
C LEU A 11 -10.07 19.73 -7.90
N VAL A 12 -9.03 19.55 -8.72
CA VAL A 12 -8.86 18.34 -9.53
C VAL A 12 -8.70 17.12 -8.65
N ASP A 13 -7.87 17.19 -7.59
CA ASP A 13 -7.62 16.06 -6.68
C ASP A 13 -8.88 15.63 -5.93
N TYR A 14 -9.69 16.58 -5.44
CA TYR A 14 -10.99 16.25 -4.84
C TYR A 14 -11.96 15.60 -5.84
N GLY A 15 -11.93 15.99 -7.13
CA GLY A 15 -12.65 15.27 -8.17
C GLY A 15 -12.23 13.79 -8.26
N TYR A 16 -10.93 13.51 -8.16
CA TYR A 16 -10.41 12.14 -8.09
C TYR A 16 -10.76 11.43 -6.78
N MET A 17 -10.81 12.15 -5.66
CA MET A 17 -11.31 11.60 -4.38
C MET A 17 -12.75 11.11 -4.53
N PHE A 18 -13.66 11.93 -5.10
CA PHE A 18 -15.05 11.52 -5.36
C PHE A 18 -15.12 10.32 -6.30
N ARG A 19 -14.31 10.31 -7.37
CA ARG A 19 -14.22 9.16 -8.28
C ARG A 19 -13.78 7.89 -7.57
N GLY A 20 -12.79 7.98 -6.68
CA GLY A 20 -12.32 6.85 -5.88
C GLY A 20 -13.39 6.37 -4.89
N THR A 21 -14.10 7.31 -4.25
CA THR A 21 -15.23 6.99 -3.36
C THR A 21 -16.35 6.28 -4.12
N ALA A 22 -16.71 6.74 -5.31
CA ALA A 22 -17.68 6.07 -6.17
C ALA A 22 -17.20 4.66 -6.55
N ALA A 23 -15.93 4.49 -6.87
CA ALA A 23 -15.37 3.18 -7.17
C ALA A 23 -15.47 2.21 -5.97
N MET A 24 -15.28 2.68 -4.73
CA MET A 24 -15.46 1.84 -3.53
C MET A 24 -16.91 1.37 -3.33
N LEU A 25 -17.89 2.17 -3.77
CA LEU A 25 -19.31 1.83 -3.67
C LEU A 25 -19.75 0.87 -4.78
N ILE A 26 -19.20 1.05 -5.97
CA ILE A 26 -19.53 0.25 -7.16
C ILE A 26 -18.83 -1.13 -7.10
N TYR A 27 -17.53 -1.13 -6.80
CA TYR A 27 -16.74 -2.37 -6.77
C TYR A 27 -16.69 -2.94 -5.36
N ARG A 28 -17.70 -3.74 -5.01
CA ARG A 28 -17.79 -4.39 -3.69
C ARG A 28 -16.86 -5.59 -3.58
N GLU A 29 -16.70 -6.34 -4.67
CA GLU A 29 -15.84 -7.52 -4.76
C GLU A 29 -14.71 -7.31 -5.76
N PRO A 30 -13.52 -7.89 -5.52
CA PRO A 30 -12.41 -7.80 -6.45
C PRO A 30 -12.75 -8.52 -7.76
N PRO A 31 -12.24 -8.03 -8.91
CA PRO A 31 -12.44 -8.68 -10.19
C PRO A 31 -11.88 -10.10 -10.18
N ALA A 32 -12.55 -11.02 -10.88
CA ALA A 32 -12.13 -12.42 -10.95
C ALA A 32 -10.68 -12.59 -11.45
N HIS A 33 -10.20 -11.70 -12.34
CA HIS A 33 -8.83 -11.77 -12.86
C HIS A 33 -7.75 -11.54 -11.78
N TYR A 34 -8.07 -10.92 -10.63
CA TYR A 34 -7.08 -10.70 -9.55
C TYR A 34 -6.46 -12.00 -9.05
N LEU A 35 -7.26 -13.06 -8.97
CA LEU A 35 -6.79 -14.38 -8.59
C LEU A 35 -6.90 -15.41 -9.71
N GLY A 36 -7.62 -15.11 -10.79
CA GLY A 36 -7.85 -16.00 -11.92
C GLY A 36 -6.78 -15.94 -13.01
N TYR A 37 -6.16 -14.78 -13.23
CA TYR A 37 -5.07 -14.63 -14.19
C TYR A 37 -3.73 -14.57 -13.48
N ARG A 38 -2.86 -15.55 -13.74
CA ARG A 38 -1.56 -15.69 -13.09
C ARG A 38 -0.50 -16.18 -14.05
N VAL A 39 0.69 -15.66 -13.88
CA VAL A 39 1.89 -16.11 -14.59
C VAL A 39 2.85 -16.75 -13.59
N ALA A 40 3.41 -17.89 -13.95
CA ALA A 40 4.38 -18.61 -13.10
C ALA A 40 5.56 -17.69 -12.71
N GLY A 41 5.99 -17.78 -11.46
CA GLY A 41 7.06 -16.95 -10.91
C GLY A 41 6.65 -15.53 -10.48
N LYS A 42 5.43 -15.09 -10.76
CA LYS A 42 4.92 -13.77 -10.30
C LYS A 42 4.44 -13.84 -8.84
N VAL A 43 5.06 -13.04 -7.98
CA VAL A 43 4.75 -13.01 -6.55
C VAL A 43 3.39 -12.41 -6.26
N PRO A 44 2.72 -12.81 -5.16
CA PRO A 44 1.52 -12.16 -4.67
C PRO A 44 1.74 -10.69 -4.35
N VAL A 45 0.75 -9.86 -4.67
CA VAL A 45 0.72 -8.44 -4.33
C VAL A 45 -0.49 -8.14 -3.46
N ILE A 46 -0.27 -7.44 -2.35
CA ILE A 46 -1.31 -7.09 -1.38
C ILE A 46 -1.56 -5.59 -1.42
N LEU A 47 -2.79 -5.18 -1.70
CA LEU A 47 -3.19 -3.78 -1.74
C LEU A 47 -3.59 -3.28 -0.34
N ILE A 48 -3.00 -2.15 0.08
CA ILE A 48 -3.27 -1.52 1.37
C ILE A 48 -3.76 -0.08 1.12
N PRO A 49 -5.05 0.19 1.24
CA PRO A 49 -5.60 1.52 0.99
C PRO A 49 -5.21 2.53 2.08
N GLY A 50 -5.40 3.81 1.79
CA GLY A 50 -5.29 4.91 2.75
C GLY A 50 -6.43 4.93 3.76
N ILE A 51 -6.38 5.92 4.67
CA ILE A 51 -7.45 6.18 5.64
C ILE A 51 -8.76 6.47 4.93
N LEU A 52 -9.88 5.99 5.46
CA LEU A 52 -11.23 6.03 4.88
C LEU A 52 -11.34 5.36 3.50
N GLY A 53 -10.28 4.71 3.03
CA GLY A 53 -10.24 4.01 1.75
C GLY A 53 -10.51 2.51 1.86
N LYS A 54 -11.08 1.94 0.80
CA LYS A 54 -11.14 0.50 0.54
C LYS A 54 -10.38 0.19 -0.75
N TRP A 55 -10.19 -1.09 -1.03
CA TRP A 55 -9.45 -1.56 -2.21
C TRP A 55 -9.93 -0.96 -3.55
N GLY A 56 -11.24 -0.69 -3.68
CA GLY A 56 -11.81 -0.10 -4.90
C GLY A 56 -11.20 1.25 -5.28
N PHE A 57 -10.68 2.00 -4.29
CA PHE A 57 -9.91 3.23 -4.55
C PHE A 57 -8.58 2.94 -5.27
N MET A 58 -8.00 1.77 -5.05
CA MET A 58 -6.75 1.32 -5.68
C MET A 58 -6.97 0.42 -6.90
N LYS A 59 -8.22 0.27 -7.36
CA LYS A 59 -8.58 -0.64 -8.44
C LYS A 59 -7.71 -0.51 -9.69
N LYS A 60 -7.43 0.73 -10.13
CA LYS A 60 -6.58 0.99 -11.31
C LYS A 60 -5.16 0.43 -11.15
N ILE A 61 -4.61 0.52 -9.95
CA ILE A 61 -3.31 -0.05 -9.59
C ILE A 61 -3.40 -1.59 -9.59
N GLY A 62 -4.43 -2.13 -8.93
CA GLY A 62 -4.65 -3.58 -8.86
C GLY A 62 -4.86 -4.21 -10.23
N ASP A 63 -5.67 -3.59 -11.10
CA ASP A 63 -5.89 -4.05 -12.47
C ASP A 63 -4.57 -4.09 -13.25
N LYS A 64 -3.75 -3.02 -13.17
CA LYS A 64 -2.46 -2.96 -13.87
C LYS A 64 -1.51 -4.08 -13.43
N ILE A 65 -1.44 -4.36 -12.12
CA ILE A 65 -0.59 -5.41 -11.56
C ILE A 65 -1.10 -6.80 -11.95
N SER A 66 -2.41 -7.04 -11.80
CA SER A 66 -3.01 -8.33 -12.12
C SER A 66 -2.88 -8.68 -13.61
N LEU A 67 -3.04 -7.71 -14.51
CA LEU A 67 -2.87 -7.92 -15.95
C LEU A 67 -1.42 -8.25 -16.36
N GLN A 68 -0.45 -8.10 -15.47
CA GLN A 68 0.93 -8.57 -15.65
C GLN A 68 1.16 -9.96 -15.02
N GLY A 69 0.10 -10.62 -14.56
CA GLY A 69 0.14 -11.98 -14.05
C GLY A 69 0.42 -12.12 -12.55
N HIS A 70 0.57 -11.02 -11.81
CA HIS A 70 0.67 -11.08 -10.36
C HIS A 70 -0.69 -11.38 -9.72
N PRO A 71 -0.81 -12.37 -8.80
CA PRO A 71 -1.99 -12.51 -7.98
C PRO A 71 -2.18 -11.28 -7.09
N VAL A 72 -3.35 -10.64 -7.15
CA VAL A 72 -3.64 -9.42 -6.38
C VAL A 72 -4.61 -9.74 -5.24
N TYR A 73 -4.21 -9.38 -4.03
CA TYR A 73 -4.98 -9.58 -2.81
C TYR A 73 -5.44 -8.27 -2.22
N ILE A 74 -6.64 -8.30 -1.68
CA ILE A 74 -7.19 -7.24 -0.84
C ILE A 74 -7.32 -7.75 0.59
N VAL A 75 -7.29 -6.87 1.58
CA VAL A 75 -7.39 -7.21 3.00
C VAL A 75 -8.73 -6.72 3.55
N PRO A 76 -9.78 -7.56 3.56
CA PRO A 76 -11.12 -7.16 4.00
C PRO A 76 -11.14 -6.65 5.44
N GLU A 77 -10.28 -7.20 6.30
CA GLU A 77 -10.18 -6.90 7.73
C GLU A 77 -9.73 -5.45 8.02
N LEU A 78 -9.15 -4.75 7.05
CA LEU A 78 -8.82 -3.34 7.19
C LEU A 78 -10.07 -2.44 7.12
N GLY A 79 -11.16 -2.91 6.49
CA GLY A 79 -12.40 -2.13 6.35
C GLY A 79 -12.14 -0.78 5.68
N TYR A 80 -12.52 0.31 6.34
CA TYR A 80 -12.20 1.69 5.93
C TYR A 80 -10.84 2.20 6.43
N ASN A 81 -10.02 1.34 6.95
CA ASN A 81 -8.67 1.64 7.46
C ASN A 81 -8.62 2.77 8.51
N ILE A 82 -9.61 2.80 9.40
CA ILE A 82 -9.75 3.77 10.48
C ILE A 82 -9.11 3.31 11.81
N TYR A 83 -8.70 2.06 11.91
CA TYR A 83 -8.03 1.53 13.10
C TYR A 83 -6.63 2.13 13.25
N SER A 84 -6.06 2.00 14.45
CA SER A 84 -4.67 2.39 14.70
C SER A 84 -3.70 1.64 13.77
N ILE A 85 -2.53 2.24 13.50
CA ILE A 85 -1.49 1.65 12.67
C ILE A 85 -1.07 0.27 13.21
N PRO A 86 -0.79 0.09 14.52
CA PRO A 86 -0.46 -1.22 15.08
C PRO A 86 -1.58 -2.25 14.93
N THR A 87 -2.85 -1.84 15.15
CA THR A 87 -4.01 -2.73 14.98
C THR A 87 -4.19 -3.15 13.53
N SER A 88 -4.09 -2.21 12.59
CA SER A 88 -4.17 -2.48 11.15
C SER A 88 -3.01 -3.36 10.69
N ALA A 89 -1.80 -3.14 11.21
CA ALA A 89 -0.63 -3.97 10.94
C ALA A 89 -0.82 -5.42 11.42
N LYS A 90 -1.38 -5.61 12.63
CA LYS A 90 -1.70 -6.95 13.16
C LYS A 90 -2.69 -7.69 12.25
N ARG A 91 -3.74 -7.00 11.78
CA ARG A 91 -4.74 -7.57 10.84
C ARG A 91 -4.09 -7.93 9.51
N LEU A 92 -3.32 -7.01 8.94
CA LEU A 92 -2.55 -7.25 7.71
C LEU A 92 -1.61 -8.43 7.88
N ARG A 93 -0.87 -8.50 8.98
CA ARG A 93 0.05 -9.60 9.27
C ARG A 93 -0.67 -10.96 9.37
N SER A 94 -1.79 -11.00 10.07
CA SER A 94 -2.63 -12.20 10.13
C SER A 94 -3.04 -12.67 8.74
N TYR A 95 -3.48 -11.74 7.88
CA TYR A 95 -3.84 -12.03 6.50
C TYR A 95 -2.66 -12.56 5.67
N ILE A 96 -1.46 -11.94 5.79
CA ILE A 96 -0.23 -12.36 5.11
C ILE A 96 0.12 -13.82 5.47
N VAL A 97 0.02 -14.20 6.74
CA VAL A 97 0.31 -15.58 7.19
C VAL A 97 -0.59 -16.60 6.50
N HIS A 98 -1.84 -16.23 6.23
CA HIS A 98 -2.80 -17.11 5.55
C HIS A 98 -2.50 -17.29 4.05
N ILE A 99 -2.09 -16.20 3.36
CA ILE A 99 -1.88 -16.24 1.90
C ILE A 99 -0.47 -16.61 1.49
N VAL A 100 0.53 -16.46 2.37
CA VAL A 100 1.93 -16.82 2.15
C VAL A 100 2.34 -17.85 3.22
N PRO A 101 1.90 -19.11 3.14
CA PRO A 101 2.27 -20.13 4.10
C PRO A 101 3.75 -20.50 3.98
N ARG A 102 4.39 -20.88 5.09
CA ARG A 102 5.67 -21.62 5.06
C ARG A 102 5.39 -23.12 5.13
N SER A 103 6.29 -23.91 4.52
CA SER A 103 6.23 -25.39 4.59
C SER A 103 6.03 -25.86 6.04
N GLY A 104 5.01 -26.64 6.29
CA GLY A 104 4.74 -27.30 7.58
C GLY A 104 3.72 -26.66 8.51
N HIS A 105 3.20 -25.44 8.23
CA HIS A 105 2.16 -24.85 9.07
C HIS A 105 0.92 -24.45 8.25
N ILE A 106 -0.13 -25.24 8.38
CA ILE A 106 -1.43 -25.04 7.70
C ILE A 106 -2.45 -24.55 8.73
N PRO A 107 -2.96 -23.29 8.64
CA PRO A 107 -4.06 -22.87 9.48
C PRO A 107 -5.37 -23.59 9.10
N PRO A 108 -6.22 -23.97 10.06
CA PRO A 108 -7.38 -24.84 9.83
C PRO A 108 -8.59 -24.21 9.13
N LYS A 109 -8.60 -22.92 8.82
CA LYS A 109 -9.68 -22.23 8.08
C LYS A 109 -9.12 -21.42 6.93
N VAL A 110 -9.23 -21.93 5.72
CA VAL A 110 -8.86 -21.25 4.48
C VAL A 110 -10.11 -21.07 3.62
N GLU A 111 -10.43 -19.84 3.22
CA GLU A 111 -11.44 -19.56 2.20
C GLU A 111 -11.06 -20.25 0.88
N LYS A 112 -12.05 -20.78 0.14
CA LYS A 112 -11.82 -21.60 -1.09
C LYS A 112 -10.84 -21.02 -2.11
N GLY A 113 -10.70 -19.69 -2.18
CA GLY A 113 -9.74 -19.02 -3.08
C GLY A 113 -8.28 -19.04 -2.58
N ALA A 114 -8.06 -18.99 -1.26
CA ALA A 114 -6.73 -18.96 -0.67
C ALA A 114 -6.02 -20.32 -0.75
N GLU A 115 -6.75 -21.44 -0.71
CA GLU A 115 -6.20 -22.79 -0.82
C GLU A 115 -5.51 -23.03 -2.18
N HIS A 116 -6.14 -22.59 -3.27
CA HIS A 116 -5.55 -22.76 -4.60
C HIS A 116 -4.27 -21.94 -4.78
N VAL A 117 -4.22 -20.74 -4.23
CA VAL A 117 -3.03 -19.88 -4.26
C VAL A 117 -1.91 -20.42 -3.38
N ARG A 118 -2.27 -20.96 -2.21
CA ARG A 118 -1.31 -21.65 -1.34
C ARG A 118 -0.59 -22.76 -2.09
N ARG A 119 -1.31 -23.67 -2.77
CA ARG A 119 -0.72 -24.75 -3.57
C ARG A 119 0.18 -24.22 -4.69
N LEU A 120 -0.15 -23.05 -5.29
CA LEU A 120 0.71 -22.42 -6.28
C LEU A 120 1.99 -21.85 -5.68
N ILE A 121 1.89 -21.16 -4.55
CA ILE A 121 3.06 -20.63 -3.82
C ILE A 121 3.99 -21.77 -3.41
N GLU A 122 3.44 -22.85 -2.86
CA GLU A 122 4.19 -24.05 -2.48
C GLU A 122 4.84 -24.72 -3.71
N ARG A 123 4.09 -24.88 -4.80
CA ARG A 123 4.59 -25.52 -6.03
C ARG A 123 5.65 -24.68 -6.76
N GLU A 124 5.51 -23.36 -6.73
CA GLU A 124 6.42 -22.46 -7.44
C GLU A 124 7.54 -21.92 -6.57
N GLY A 125 7.61 -22.33 -5.28
CA GLY A 125 8.64 -21.90 -4.34
C GLY A 125 8.63 -20.41 -4.05
N LEU A 126 7.47 -19.72 -4.21
CA LEU A 126 7.33 -18.29 -3.96
C LEU A 126 7.46 -18.01 -2.45
N GLN A 127 8.49 -17.27 -2.06
CA GLN A 127 8.87 -17.11 -0.67
C GLN A 127 8.26 -15.89 0.03
N GLY A 128 7.45 -15.07 -0.66
CA GLY A 128 6.89 -13.87 -0.05
C GLY A 128 5.93 -13.10 -0.94
N ALA A 129 5.42 -12.00 -0.40
CA ALA A 129 4.51 -11.06 -1.07
C ALA A 129 5.09 -9.64 -1.09
N VAL A 130 4.70 -8.85 -2.08
CA VAL A 130 4.98 -7.41 -2.15
C VAL A 130 3.75 -6.63 -1.69
N LEU A 131 3.94 -5.63 -0.83
CA LEU A 131 2.88 -4.71 -0.43
C LEU A 131 2.82 -3.53 -1.41
N VAL A 132 1.63 -3.14 -1.82
CA VAL A 132 1.39 -1.89 -2.55
C VAL A 132 0.43 -1.06 -1.73
N ALA A 133 0.92 0.06 -1.22
CA ALA A 133 0.23 0.83 -0.18
C ALA A 133 0.04 2.29 -0.59
N HIS A 134 -1.08 2.88 -0.22
CA HIS A 134 -1.38 4.30 -0.42
C HIS A 134 -1.51 5.02 0.92
N SER A 135 -0.91 6.22 1.03
CA SER A 135 -1.12 7.13 2.17
C SER A 135 -0.85 6.43 3.52
N LYS A 136 -1.80 6.44 4.48
CA LYS A 136 -1.71 5.71 5.77
C LYS A 136 -1.34 4.23 5.59
N GLY A 137 -1.77 3.61 4.50
CA GLY A 137 -1.43 2.21 4.19
C GLY A 137 0.08 1.96 4.15
N GLY A 138 0.87 2.96 3.72
CA GLY A 138 2.33 2.86 3.71
C GLY A 138 2.95 2.85 5.12
N LEU A 139 2.37 3.60 6.05
CA LEU A 139 2.79 3.55 7.47
C LEU A 139 2.48 2.18 8.09
N ILE A 140 1.31 1.60 7.76
CA ILE A 140 0.94 0.25 8.19
C ILE A 140 1.93 -0.79 7.61
N GLY A 141 2.25 -0.70 6.33
CA GLY A 141 3.21 -1.58 5.68
C GLY A 141 4.62 -1.45 6.26
N LYS A 142 5.09 -0.21 6.53
CA LYS A 142 6.38 0.02 7.20
C LYS A 142 6.38 -0.55 8.62
N TYR A 143 5.28 -0.42 9.37
CA TYR A 143 5.14 -1.04 10.69
C TYR A 143 5.26 -2.56 10.62
N VAL A 144 4.62 -3.22 9.64
CA VAL A 144 4.77 -4.66 9.44
C VAL A 144 6.23 -5.01 9.15
N LEU A 145 6.90 -4.29 8.26
CA LEU A 145 8.31 -4.52 7.91
C LEU A 145 9.24 -4.36 9.13
N ALA A 146 8.98 -3.34 9.97
CA ALA A 146 9.81 -3.01 11.13
C ALA A 146 9.62 -3.98 12.30
N HIS A 147 8.37 -4.37 12.59
CA HIS A 147 8.04 -5.06 13.85
C HIS A 147 7.50 -6.49 13.68
N GLN A 148 7.03 -6.86 12.50
CA GLN A 148 6.25 -8.10 12.34
C GLN A 148 6.72 -9.01 11.20
N ASN A 149 7.76 -8.64 10.47
CA ASN A 149 8.27 -9.41 9.31
C ASN A 149 9.51 -10.26 9.66
N THR A 150 9.54 -10.85 10.85
CA THR A 150 10.67 -11.68 11.33
C THR A 150 10.87 -12.94 10.50
N ASP A 151 9.84 -13.42 9.83
CA ASP A 151 9.85 -14.60 8.98
C ASP A 151 10.05 -14.29 7.48
N GLY A 152 10.25 -13.02 7.10
CA GLY A 152 10.58 -12.63 5.74
C GLY A 152 9.45 -12.79 4.71
N ARG A 153 8.18 -12.98 5.13
CA ARG A 153 7.04 -13.15 4.21
C ARG A 153 6.69 -11.90 3.41
N VAL A 154 7.14 -10.73 3.84
CA VAL A 154 7.04 -9.50 3.06
C VAL A 154 8.39 -9.21 2.44
N LEU A 155 8.47 -9.28 1.10
CA LEU A 155 9.68 -8.99 0.33
C LEU A 155 10.04 -7.51 0.38
N GLY A 156 9.02 -6.66 0.34
CA GLY A 156 9.14 -5.21 0.40
C GLY A 156 7.81 -4.51 0.14
N MET A 157 7.85 -3.20 -0.01
CA MET A 157 6.68 -2.37 -0.20
C MET A 157 6.91 -1.29 -1.25
N VAL A 158 5.92 -1.09 -2.14
CA VAL A 158 5.77 0.12 -2.94
C VAL A 158 4.77 1.03 -2.24
N ALA A 159 5.23 2.16 -1.73
CA ALA A 159 4.46 3.14 -1.01
C ALA A 159 4.12 4.34 -1.90
N ILE A 160 2.86 4.72 -2.00
CA ILE A 160 2.37 5.78 -2.88
C ILE A 160 1.88 6.93 -2.01
N ALA A 161 2.45 8.11 -2.13
CA ALA A 161 2.04 9.32 -1.39
C ALA A 161 1.90 9.09 0.13
N THR A 162 2.83 8.34 0.72
CA THR A 162 2.80 7.97 2.14
C THR A 162 3.43 9.07 3.00
N PRO A 163 2.75 9.56 4.05
CA PRO A 163 3.29 10.58 4.96
C PRO A 163 4.27 9.97 5.96
N PHE A 164 5.48 9.60 5.52
CA PHE A 164 6.46 8.94 6.40
C PHE A 164 6.90 9.78 7.60
N SER A 165 6.88 11.11 7.45
CA SER A 165 7.13 12.06 8.56
C SER A 165 5.83 12.70 9.09
N GLY A 166 4.70 12.02 8.91
CA GLY A 166 3.39 12.54 9.26
C GLY A 166 2.89 13.64 8.32
N SER A 167 1.80 14.30 8.70
CA SER A 167 1.23 15.45 7.99
C SER A 167 0.61 16.46 8.94
N ALA A 168 1.01 17.73 8.83
CA ALA A 168 0.41 18.82 9.60
C ALA A 168 -1.08 19.01 9.24
N MET A 169 -1.50 18.69 8.01
CA MET A 169 -2.91 18.73 7.62
C MET A 169 -3.77 17.78 8.45
N ALA A 170 -3.23 16.65 8.90
CA ALA A 170 -3.96 15.70 9.73
C ALA A 170 -4.45 16.32 11.05
N LYS A 171 -3.76 17.35 11.58
CA LYS A 171 -4.16 18.09 12.80
C LYS A 171 -5.46 18.89 12.62
N LEU A 172 -5.85 19.17 11.37
CA LEU A 172 -7.09 19.88 11.08
C LEU A 172 -8.34 18.99 11.16
N ILE A 173 -8.16 17.67 11.29
CA ILE A 173 -9.26 16.70 11.33
C ILE A 173 -9.38 16.15 12.74
N PRO A 174 -10.42 16.56 13.51
CA PRO A 174 -10.58 16.15 14.91
C PRO A 174 -11.14 14.73 15.06
N HIS A 175 -10.39 13.73 14.58
CA HIS A 175 -10.76 12.32 14.67
C HIS A 175 -9.54 11.49 15.06
N ASP A 176 -9.70 10.53 15.97
CA ASP A 176 -8.60 9.72 16.52
C ASP A 176 -7.77 8.99 15.48
N SER A 177 -8.39 8.53 14.39
CA SER A 177 -7.70 7.86 13.29
C SER A 177 -6.67 8.74 12.57
N PHE A 178 -6.76 10.08 12.71
CA PHE A 178 -5.83 11.03 12.13
C PHE A 178 -4.72 11.43 13.07
N ARG A 179 -4.87 11.21 14.40
CA ARG A 179 -3.83 11.57 15.38
C ARG A 179 -2.50 10.87 15.13
N GLU A 180 -2.54 9.61 14.71
CA GLU A 180 -1.33 8.85 14.37
C GLU A 180 -0.62 9.36 13.10
N LEU A 181 -1.29 10.18 12.30
CA LEU A 181 -0.72 10.81 11.10
C LEU A 181 -0.12 12.18 11.40
N HIS A 182 -0.19 12.68 12.64
CA HIS A 182 0.43 13.95 13.01
C HIS A 182 1.96 13.83 12.95
N THR A 183 2.63 14.94 12.61
CA THR A 183 4.09 15.01 12.51
C THR A 183 4.80 14.75 13.85
N ASP A 184 4.12 14.93 14.96
CA ASP A 184 4.60 14.75 16.34
C ASP A 184 4.02 13.48 17.00
N SER A 185 3.42 12.58 16.23
CA SER A 185 2.89 11.33 16.79
C SER A 185 4.00 10.34 17.14
N GLN A 186 3.81 9.65 18.27
CA GLN A 186 4.77 8.63 18.75
C GLN A 186 5.01 7.53 17.70
N ILE A 187 3.98 7.15 16.95
CA ILE A 187 4.09 6.09 15.93
C ILE A 187 4.93 6.53 14.74
N VAL A 188 4.82 7.80 14.31
CA VAL A 188 5.67 8.35 13.25
C VAL A 188 7.13 8.35 13.70
N HIS A 189 7.43 8.86 14.92
CA HIS A 189 8.77 8.84 15.47
C HIS A 189 9.32 7.43 15.72
N ASP A 190 8.47 6.48 16.11
CA ASP A 190 8.88 5.08 16.20
C ASP A 190 9.31 4.54 14.84
N LEU A 191 8.49 4.74 13.82
CA LEU A 191 8.79 4.28 12.47
C LEU A 191 10.02 4.99 11.86
N GLU A 192 10.28 6.25 12.19
CA GLU A 192 11.50 6.96 11.76
C GLU A 192 12.77 6.26 12.27
N ARG A 193 12.79 5.79 13.51
CA ARG A 193 13.94 5.07 14.09
C ARG A 193 14.24 3.72 13.41
N HIS A 194 13.28 3.13 12.71
CA HIS A 194 13.45 1.85 12.01
C HIS A 194 13.93 2.05 10.57
N GLU A 195 15.14 2.62 10.41
CA GLU A 195 15.72 2.92 9.09
C GLU A 195 16.15 1.67 8.31
N ALA A 196 16.56 0.62 9.01
CA ALA A 196 17.07 -0.60 8.39
C ALA A 196 16.08 -1.26 7.41
N VAL A 197 14.77 -1.06 7.58
CA VAL A 197 13.75 -1.59 6.69
C VAL A 197 13.52 -0.72 5.45
N ASN A 198 13.99 0.53 5.45
CA ASN A 198 13.73 1.48 4.36
C ASN A 198 14.27 1.00 3.02
N LYS A 199 15.40 0.28 3.01
CA LYS A 199 15.94 -0.38 1.80
C LYS A 199 14.98 -1.36 1.12
N ARG A 200 13.93 -1.82 1.81
CA ARG A 200 12.86 -2.67 1.28
C ARG A 200 11.65 -1.86 0.80
N ILE A 201 11.74 -0.54 0.79
CA ILE A 201 10.65 0.36 0.42
C ILE A 201 11.02 1.13 -0.85
N ILE A 202 10.08 1.20 -1.78
CA ILE A 202 10.12 2.10 -2.93
C ILE A 202 9.03 3.13 -2.69
N SER A 203 9.40 4.40 -2.47
CA SER A 203 8.47 5.50 -2.24
C SER A 203 8.17 6.24 -3.54
N ILE A 204 6.92 6.24 -3.96
CA ILE A 204 6.44 7.02 -5.12
C ILE A 204 5.90 8.35 -4.62
N ILE A 205 6.58 9.42 -5.03
CA ILE A 205 6.39 10.78 -4.52
C ILE A 205 5.74 11.63 -5.61
N PRO A 206 4.52 12.16 -5.40
CA PRO A 206 3.96 13.12 -6.32
C PRO A 206 4.73 14.45 -6.26
N GLU A 207 4.88 15.13 -7.41
CA GLU A 207 5.51 16.46 -7.49
C GLU A 207 4.83 17.49 -6.57
N TYR A 208 3.53 17.33 -6.35
CA TYR A 208 2.77 18.11 -5.38
C TYR A 208 1.70 17.23 -4.71
N ASP A 209 1.76 17.18 -3.37
CA ASP A 209 0.75 16.52 -2.55
C ASP A 209 0.00 17.55 -1.71
N ASN A 210 -1.33 17.58 -1.86
CA ASN A 210 -2.19 18.51 -1.13
C ASN A 210 -2.64 17.99 0.25
N HIS A 211 -2.27 16.77 0.63
CA HIS A 211 -2.62 16.16 1.91
C HIS A 211 -1.39 15.87 2.80
N VAL A 212 -0.21 15.66 2.22
CA VAL A 212 1.01 15.37 2.97
C VAL A 212 1.80 16.66 3.18
N TRP A 213 1.49 17.37 4.28
CA TRP A 213 2.14 18.61 4.65
C TRP A 213 3.24 18.35 5.67
N ALA A 214 4.40 17.92 5.19
CA ALA A 214 5.61 17.71 5.98
C ALA A 214 6.83 18.17 5.19
N ALA A 215 7.92 18.49 5.89
CA ALA A 215 9.15 19.00 5.27
C ALA A 215 9.74 18.03 4.23
N LYS A 216 9.69 16.73 4.50
CA LYS A 216 10.16 15.67 3.60
C LYS A 216 9.03 15.05 2.76
N GLY A 217 7.75 15.41 3.01
CA GLY A 217 6.60 14.82 2.32
C GLY A 217 6.59 13.29 2.41
N SER A 218 6.55 12.66 1.25
CA SER A 218 6.62 11.19 1.12
C SER A 218 8.05 10.68 0.89
N PHE A 219 9.07 11.54 0.96
CA PHE A 219 10.46 11.12 0.87
C PHE A 219 10.84 10.27 2.10
N LEU A 220 11.55 9.17 1.87
CA LEU A 220 12.02 8.28 2.92
C LEU A 220 13.52 8.02 2.76
N GLU A 221 14.30 8.45 3.75
CA GLU A 221 15.75 8.23 3.78
C GLU A 221 16.07 6.72 3.75
N GLY A 222 17.07 6.32 2.96
CA GLY A 222 17.45 4.92 2.80
C GLY A 222 16.50 4.07 1.95
N ALA A 223 15.39 4.64 1.47
CA ALA A 223 14.49 4.00 0.51
C ALA A 223 14.83 4.40 -0.94
N LYS A 224 14.32 3.65 -1.90
CA LYS A 224 14.30 4.11 -3.30
C LYS A 224 13.16 5.10 -3.50
N ASN A 225 13.49 6.37 -3.66
CA ASN A 225 12.51 7.44 -3.89
C ASN A 225 12.32 7.67 -5.39
N VAL A 226 11.07 7.68 -5.85
CA VAL A 226 10.68 7.83 -7.26
C VAL A 226 9.70 8.99 -7.35
N GLU A 227 10.15 10.13 -7.87
CA GLU A 227 9.29 11.27 -8.13
C GLU A 227 8.47 11.06 -9.41
N VAL A 228 7.21 11.48 -9.38
CA VAL A 228 6.29 11.39 -10.51
C VAL A 228 5.63 12.73 -10.79
N PRO A 229 5.44 13.11 -12.08
CA PRO A 229 4.89 14.42 -12.46
C PRO A 229 3.37 14.47 -12.26
N VAL A 230 2.93 14.28 -11.02
CA VAL A 230 1.51 14.24 -10.63
C VAL A 230 1.26 15.21 -9.49
N HIS A 231 0.20 16.00 -9.61
CA HIS A 231 -0.26 16.89 -8.56
C HIS A 231 -1.56 16.35 -7.97
N GLY A 232 -1.53 15.99 -6.68
CA GLY A 232 -2.69 15.54 -5.91
C GLY A 232 -2.50 14.19 -5.24
N HIS A 233 -3.02 14.09 -4.04
CA HIS A 233 -2.91 12.91 -3.15
C HIS A 233 -3.75 11.71 -3.62
N HIS A 234 -4.92 11.98 -4.21
CA HIS A 234 -5.83 10.93 -4.71
C HIS A 234 -5.60 10.66 -6.20
N LYS A 235 -5.28 11.71 -6.96
CA LYS A 235 -5.02 11.63 -8.40
C LYS A 235 -3.88 10.66 -8.73
N VAL A 236 -2.89 10.52 -7.84
CA VAL A 236 -1.76 9.57 -8.04
C VAL A 236 -2.23 8.17 -8.37
N LEU A 237 -3.32 7.68 -7.77
CA LEU A 237 -3.83 6.33 -7.98
C LEU A 237 -4.44 6.12 -9.38
N PHE A 238 -4.74 7.21 -10.08
CA PHE A 238 -5.35 7.19 -11.42
C PHE A 238 -4.35 7.54 -12.54
N SER A 239 -3.11 7.91 -12.18
CA SER A 239 -2.06 8.29 -13.13
C SER A 239 -1.38 7.09 -13.76
N GLY A 240 -1.22 7.09 -15.08
CA GLY A 240 -0.46 6.08 -15.81
C GLY A 240 1.02 6.06 -15.37
N HIS A 241 1.64 7.22 -15.14
CA HIS A 241 3.03 7.31 -14.64
C HIS A 241 3.20 6.57 -13.31
N VAL A 242 2.23 6.73 -12.39
CA VAL A 242 2.25 6.04 -11.09
C VAL A 242 2.04 4.54 -11.26
N GLN A 243 1.09 4.13 -12.10
CA GLN A 243 0.83 2.71 -12.37
C GLN A 243 2.06 2.01 -12.92
N GLU A 244 2.80 2.64 -13.86
CA GLU A 244 4.06 2.11 -14.40
C GLU A 244 5.17 2.09 -13.33
N ALA A 245 5.29 3.13 -12.50
CA ALA A 245 6.27 3.17 -11.42
C ALA A 245 5.99 2.08 -10.37
N VAL A 246 4.71 1.86 -10.02
CA VAL A 246 4.29 0.78 -9.11
C VAL A 246 4.65 -0.58 -9.69
N LEU A 247 4.33 -0.82 -10.97
CA LEU A 247 4.63 -2.10 -11.59
C LEU A 247 6.14 -2.38 -11.60
N ARG A 248 6.98 -1.42 -12.01
CA ARG A 248 8.43 -1.55 -11.94
C ARG A 248 8.92 -1.82 -10.52
N GLY A 249 8.33 -1.15 -9.52
CA GLY A 249 8.66 -1.37 -8.11
C GLY A 249 8.30 -2.78 -7.64
N VAL A 250 7.14 -3.29 -8.03
CA VAL A 250 6.73 -4.67 -7.72
C VAL A 250 7.68 -5.68 -8.33
N GLU A 251 8.05 -5.53 -9.60
CA GLU A 251 8.99 -6.41 -10.29
C GLU A 251 10.38 -6.38 -9.60
N GLU A 252 10.89 -5.19 -9.29
CA GLU A 252 12.17 -5.05 -8.61
C GLU A 252 12.18 -5.73 -7.23
N LEU A 253 11.13 -5.54 -6.43
CA LEU A 253 11.05 -6.15 -5.11
C LEU A 253 10.83 -7.68 -5.18
N SER A 254 10.21 -8.16 -6.25
CA SER A 254 9.98 -9.59 -6.49
C SER A 254 11.26 -10.37 -6.77
N THR A 255 12.30 -9.71 -7.30
CA THR A 255 13.59 -10.33 -7.61
C THR A 255 14.58 -10.29 -6.45
N ARG A 256 14.31 -9.50 -5.40
CA ARG A 256 15.17 -9.43 -4.22
C ARG A 256 15.02 -10.72 -3.42
N ARG A 257 16.05 -11.56 -3.45
CA ARG A 257 16.15 -12.72 -2.54
C ARG A 257 16.35 -12.20 -1.11
N SER A 258 15.57 -12.71 -0.18
CA SER A 258 15.68 -12.46 1.26
C SER A 258 17.00 -13.00 1.84
#